data_12f537a767840ff1f186491ec509a96c
#
_entry.id   12f537a767840ff1f186491ec509a96c
#
_cell.length_a   1.000
_cell.length_b   1.000
_cell.length_c   1.000
_cell.angle_alpha   90.00
_cell.angle_beta   90.00
_cell.angle_gamma   90.00
#
_symmetry.space_group_name_H-M   'P 1'
#
loop_
_entity.id
_entity.type
_entity.pdbx_description
1 polymer ?
#
loop_
_entity_poly.entity_id
_entity_poly.type
_entity_poly.pdbx_seq_one_letter_code
_entity_poly.pdbx_strand_id
1 'polypeptide(L)'
;MKAPILDFIRRYAESDTLRLHMPGHKGHSLLGMESWDITEIDGADDLFHAEGIIRESEENASRLFGCPTVYSTEGASLSIRAMLYLAHQHARRQGKSPKILAGRNAHRSFLSAAVLLDLDVVWLNPA
;
A
#
# COMPACT_ATOMS: atom_id res chain seq x y z
N MET A 1 7.84 19.00 7.71
CA MET A 1 7.73 17.54 7.95
C MET A 1 8.85 16.87 7.18
N LYS A 2 9.56 15.90 7.77
CA LYS A 2 10.61 15.16 7.05
C LYS A 2 9.95 14.18 6.07
N ALA A 3 10.62 13.91 4.95
CA ALA A 3 10.21 12.92 3.95
C ALA A 3 11.25 11.79 3.89
N PRO A 4 11.29 10.88 4.88
CA PRO A 4 12.43 10.00 5.12
C PRO A 4 12.76 9.11 3.91
N ILE A 5 11.76 8.59 3.21
CA ILE A 5 11.96 7.80 1.98
C ILE A 5 12.58 8.66 0.88
N LEU A 6 12.02 9.84 0.62
CA LEU A 6 12.53 10.74 -0.42
C LEU A 6 13.94 11.23 -0.09
N ASP A 7 14.20 11.56 1.18
CA ASP A 7 15.51 12.02 1.63
C ASP A 7 16.57 10.91 1.50
N PHE A 8 16.19 9.64 1.75
CA PHE A 8 17.05 8.50 1.52
C PHE A 8 17.35 8.30 0.02
N ILE A 9 16.32 8.28 -0.82
CA ILE A 9 16.45 8.06 -2.27
C ILE A 9 17.35 9.13 -2.91
N ARG A 10 17.20 10.40 -2.52
CA ARG A 10 18.06 11.49 -3.02
C ARG A 10 19.53 11.27 -2.66
N ARG A 11 19.83 10.99 -1.40
CA ARG A 11 21.21 10.70 -0.97
C ARG A 11 21.79 9.50 -1.69
N TYR A 12 20.99 8.43 -1.85
CA TYR A 12 21.43 7.24 -2.58
C TYR A 12 21.67 7.52 -4.06
N ALA A 13 20.80 8.30 -4.72
CA ALA A 13 20.94 8.67 -6.12
C ALA A 13 22.21 9.51 -6.38
N GLU A 14 22.61 10.35 -5.41
CA GLU A 14 23.79 11.21 -5.46
C GLU A 14 25.09 10.49 -4.99
N SER A 15 24.98 9.27 -4.48
CA SER A 15 26.15 8.51 -4.00
C SER A 15 26.88 7.80 -5.14
N ASP A 16 28.18 7.54 -4.93
CA ASP A 16 28.99 6.73 -5.83
C ASP A 16 28.83 5.22 -5.59
N THR A 17 27.71 4.79 -4.99
CA THR A 17 27.45 3.40 -4.66
C THR A 17 27.28 2.55 -5.91
N LEU A 18 28.08 1.49 -6.02
CA LEU A 18 27.94 0.51 -7.10
C LEU A 18 26.63 -0.27 -6.97
N ARG A 19 25.73 -0.13 -7.95
CA ARG A 19 24.40 -0.73 -7.92
C ARG A 19 24.42 -2.13 -8.54
N LEU A 20 24.60 -3.15 -7.72
CA LEU A 20 24.52 -4.56 -8.15
C LEU A 20 23.15 -5.19 -7.92
N HIS A 21 22.23 -4.47 -7.28
CA HIS A 21 20.85 -4.90 -7.02
C HIS A 21 19.93 -4.69 -8.25
N MET A 22 18.72 -5.23 -8.19
CA MET A 22 17.64 -4.85 -9.11
C MET A 22 17.15 -3.43 -8.77
N PRO A 23 16.64 -2.67 -9.74
CA PRO A 23 16.39 -3.01 -11.14
C PRO A 23 17.66 -3.01 -12.02
N GLY A 24 17.53 -3.67 -13.19
CA GLY A 24 18.68 -3.96 -14.09
C GLY A 24 19.33 -2.75 -14.75
N HIS A 25 18.67 -1.57 -14.79
CA HIS A 25 19.24 -0.33 -15.37
C HIS A 25 20.42 0.24 -14.54
N LYS A 26 20.62 -0.24 -13.30
CA LYS A 26 21.73 0.16 -12.41
C LYS A 26 21.86 1.68 -12.17
N GLY A 27 20.75 2.42 -12.26
CA GLY A 27 20.71 3.88 -12.13
C GLY A 27 21.13 4.63 -13.41
N HIS A 28 21.44 3.93 -14.51
CA HIS A 28 21.70 4.58 -15.79
C HIS A 28 20.42 5.21 -16.32
N SER A 29 20.46 6.51 -16.55
CA SER A 29 19.28 7.28 -16.92
C SER A 29 18.97 7.14 -18.40
N LEU A 30 17.75 6.71 -18.72
CA LEU A 30 17.12 6.81 -20.03
C LEU A 30 15.94 7.78 -20.00
N LEU A 31 15.14 7.74 -18.92
CA LEU A 31 13.93 8.55 -18.73
C LEU A 31 14.10 9.61 -17.62
N GLY A 32 15.24 9.61 -16.94
CA GLY A 32 15.56 10.57 -15.88
C GLY A 32 15.18 10.16 -14.46
N MET A 33 14.48 9.03 -14.29
CA MET A 33 13.99 8.56 -12.97
C MET A 33 14.72 7.33 -12.44
N GLU A 34 15.55 6.68 -13.24
CA GLU A 34 16.19 5.40 -12.94
C GLU A 34 17.14 5.47 -11.74
N SER A 35 17.75 6.64 -11.51
CA SER A 35 18.60 6.84 -10.33
C SER A 35 17.82 6.78 -9.01
N TRP A 36 16.51 6.99 -9.06
CA TRP A 36 15.58 7.01 -7.92
C TRP A 36 14.86 5.67 -7.73
N ASP A 37 14.99 4.77 -8.70
CA ASP A 37 14.35 3.46 -8.66
C ASP A 37 15.27 2.48 -7.92
N ILE A 38 14.82 2.05 -6.75
CA ILE A 38 15.55 1.19 -5.81
C ILE A 38 14.68 0.03 -5.34
N THR A 39 15.29 -0.95 -4.71
CA THR A 39 14.63 -2.07 -4.03
C THR A 39 14.99 -2.08 -2.54
N GLU A 40 14.79 -3.20 -1.84
CA GLU A 40 15.16 -3.42 -0.44
C GLU A 40 16.69 -3.53 -0.29
N ILE A 41 17.38 -2.41 -0.45
CA ILE A 41 18.81 -2.28 -0.19
C ILE A 41 19.06 -1.82 1.24
N ASP A 42 20.29 -1.91 1.69
CA ASP A 42 20.67 -1.49 3.05
C ASP A 42 20.21 -0.05 3.34
N GLY A 43 19.44 0.10 4.39
CA GLY A 43 18.84 1.36 4.82
C GLY A 43 17.56 1.79 4.07
N ALA A 44 17.12 1.05 3.02
CA ALA A 44 15.88 1.36 2.30
C ALA A 44 14.61 0.85 3.00
N ASP A 45 14.76 -0.08 3.96
CA ASP A 45 13.63 -0.73 4.62
C ASP A 45 12.82 -1.64 3.69
N ASP A 46 11.81 -2.35 4.16
CA ASP A 46 10.86 -3.10 3.35
C ASP A 46 9.41 -2.91 3.84
N LEU A 47 8.44 -3.05 2.93
CA LEU A 47 7.03 -2.78 3.23
C LEU A 47 6.35 -3.85 4.11
N PHE A 48 6.88 -5.07 4.16
CA PHE A 48 6.30 -6.15 4.99
C PHE A 48 6.78 -6.07 6.45
N HIS A 49 7.98 -5.51 6.66
CA HIS A 49 8.62 -5.42 7.98
C HIS A 49 9.21 -4.02 8.19
N ALA A 50 8.37 -2.99 8.00
CA ALA A 50 8.78 -1.61 8.11
C ALA A 50 9.30 -1.28 9.54
N GLU A 51 10.61 -1.06 9.67
CA GLU A 51 11.29 -0.74 10.94
C GLU A 51 12.13 0.53 10.84
N GLY A 52 12.41 1.02 9.62
CA GLY A 52 13.27 2.16 9.32
C GLY A 52 12.52 3.35 8.71
N ILE A 53 12.97 3.77 7.52
CA ILE A 53 12.45 4.98 6.84
C ILE A 53 11.00 4.85 6.38
N ILE A 54 10.55 3.64 6.07
CA ILE A 54 9.15 3.37 5.73
C ILE A 54 8.29 3.55 6.97
N ARG A 55 8.71 2.97 8.11
CA ARG A 55 8.02 3.15 9.39
C ARG A 55 7.94 4.63 9.80
N GLU A 56 9.04 5.38 9.72
CA GLU A 56 9.04 6.82 10.01
C GLU A 56 8.08 7.57 9.08
N SER A 57 8.01 7.17 7.80
CA SER A 57 7.08 7.77 6.82
C SER A 57 5.62 7.47 7.15
N GLU A 58 5.29 6.24 7.55
CA GLU A 58 3.94 5.85 8.01
C GLU A 58 3.52 6.61 9.27
N GLU A 59 4.44 6.81 10.22
CA GLU A 59 4.18 7.63 11.41
C GLU A 59 3.95 9.10 11.07
N ASN A 60 4.69 9.65 10.09
CA ASN A 60 4.45 10.99 9.57
C ASN A 60 3.06 11.11 8.93
N ALA A 61 2.68 10.12 8.11
CA ALA A 61 1.34 10.05 7.51
C ALA A 61 0.25 9.90 8.57
N SER A 62 0.48 9.06 9.59
CA SER A 62 -0.45 8.87 10.71
C SER A 62 -0.70 10.18 11.48
N ARG A 63 0.35 10.97 11.70
CA ARG A 63 0.22 12.30 12.33
C ARG A 63 -0.54 13.28 11.45
N LEU A 64 -0.30 13.24 10.13
CA LEU A 64 -0.97 14.12 9.18
C LEU A 64 -2.46 13.82 9.06
N PHE A 65 -2.83 12.54 8.99
CA PHE A 65 -4.22 12.11 8.83
C PHE A 65 -4.97 11.94 10.16
N GLY A 66 -4.30 12.02 11.30
CA GLY A 66 -4.89 11.85 12.63
C GLY A 66 -5.36 10.41 12.91
N CYS A 67 -4.89 9.43 12.17
CA CYS A 67 -5.21 8.01 12.35
C CYS A 67 -4.04 7.10 11.96
N PRO A 68 -3.96 5.87 12.49
CA PRO A 68 -2.95 4.91 12.08
C PRO A 68 -2.96 4.69 10.56
N THR A 69 -1.82 4.89 9.93
CA THR A 69 -1.66 4.80 8.48
C THR A 69 -0.51 3.85 8.17
N VAL A 70 -0.74 2.91 7.26
CA VAL A 70 0.27 1.96 6.77
C VAL A 70 0.26 1.95 5.25
N TYR A 71 1.40 1.69 4.65
CA TYR A 71 1.51 1.57 3.20
C TYR A 71 1.13 0.17 2.73
N SER A 72 0.36 0.11 1.64
CA SER A 72 -0.09 -1.15 1.07
C SER A 72 0.95 -1.69 0.09
N THR A 73 1.31 -2.98 0.23
CA THR A 73 2.22 -3.68 -0.69
C THR A 73 1.61 -3.94 -2.08
N GLU A 74 0.27 -3.91 -2.20
CA GLU A 74 -0.46 -4.13 -3.45
C GLU A 74 -1.34 -2.92 -3.83
N GLY A 75 -1.00 -1.74 -3.33
CA GLY A 75 -1.73 -0.50 -3.58
C GLY A 75 -3.18 -0.52 -3.09
N ALA A 76 -4.05 0.24 -3.76
CA ALA A 76 -5.45 0.40 -3.37
C ALA A 76 -6.24 -0.91 -3.39
N SER A 77 -5.87 -1.89 -4.21
CA SER A 77 -6.57 -3.18 -4.28
C SER A 77 -6.46 -3.97 -2.98
N LEU A 78 -5.30 -3.99 -2.34
CA LEU A 78 -5.13 -4.62 -1.02
C LEU A 78 -5.87 -3.83 0.05
N SER A 79 -5.82 -2.50 0.00
CA SER A 79 -6.53 -1.64 0.96
C SER A 79 -8.04 -1.87 0.93
N ILE A 80 -8.65 -2.01 -0.25
CA ILE A 80 -10.07 -2.35 -0.40
C ILE A 80 -10.36 -3.74 0.18
N ARG A 81 -9.53 -4.73 -0.11
CA ARG A 81 -9.69 -6.10 0.45
C ARG A 81 -9.57 -6.10 1.97
N ALA A 82 -8.58 -5.40 2.51
CA ALA A 82 -8.38 -5.28 3.95
C ALA A 82 -9.55 -4.59 4.65
N MET A 83 -10.06 -3.49 4.09
CA MET A 83 -11.24 -2.79 4.60
C MET A 83 -12.46 -3.72 4.68
N LEU A 84 -12.76 -4.45 3.62
CA LEU A 84 -13.89 -5.37 3.58
C LEU A 84 -13.71 -6.55 4.54
N TYR A 85 -12.48 -7.09 4.62
CA TYR A 85 -12.14 -8.13 5.58
C TYR A 85 -12.36 -7.68 7.02
N LEU A 86 -11.86 -6.52 7.40
CA LEU A 86 -12.01 -5.98 8.75
C LEU A 86 -13.48 -5.71 9.10
N ALA A 87 -14.26 -5.13 8.18
CA ALA A 87 -15.68 -4.91 8.36
C ALA A 87 -16.46 -6.24 8.53
N HIS A 88 -16.15 -7.23 7.69
CA HIS A 88 -16.74 -8.58 7.78
C HIS A 88 -16.41 -9.24 9.12
N GLN A 89 -15.13 -9.24 9.53
CA GLN A 89 -14.69 -9.81 10.80
C GLN A 89 -15.33 -9.09 12.00
N HIS A 90 -15.43 -7.78 11.95
CA HIS A 90 -16.09 -7.00 13.00
C HIS A 90 -17.55 -7.42 13.18
N ALA A 91 -18.30 -7.54 12.09
CA ALA A 91 -19.71 -7.96 12.15
C ALA A 91 -19.85 -9.41 12.67
N ARG A 92 -19.00 -10.34 12.22
CA ARG A 92 -19.01 -11.73 12.68
C ARG A 92 -18.70 -11.86 14.18
N ARG A 93 -17.77 -11.08 14.70
CA ARG A 93 -17.47 -11.05 16.15
C ARG A 93 -18.65 -10.58 16.98
N GLN A 94 -19.60 -9.83 16.38
CA GLN A 94 -20.87 -9.43 17.01
C GLN A 94 -22.01 -10.46 16.81
N GLY A 95 -21.71 -11.64 16.27
CA GLY A 95 -22.71 -12.68 15.98
C GLY A 95 -23.62 -12.34 14.80
N LYS A 96 -23.25 -11.39 13.93
CA LYS A 96 -24.04 -10.97 12.77
C LYS A 96 -23.57 -11.67 11.50
N SER A 97 -24.50 -11.94 10.56
CA SER A 97 -24.20 -12.31 9.18
C SER A 97 -24.24 -11.05 8.33
N PRO A 98 -23.07 -10.45 8.01
CA PRO A 98 -23.05 -9.15 7.34
C PRO A 98 -23.48 -9.27 5.88
N LYS A 99 -24.33 -8.32 5.46
CA LYS A 99 -24.64 -8.08 4.04
C LYS A 99 -24.00 -6.77 3.61
N ILE A 100 -23.46 -6.76 2.41
CA ILE A 100 -22.82 -5.56 1.85
C ILE A 100 -23.69 -5.01 0.73
N LEU A 101 -24.06 -3.74 0.85
CA LEU A 101 -24.73 -3.01 -0.23
C LEU A 101 -23.68 -2.38 -1.14
N ALA A 102 -23.72 -2.68 -2.42
CA ALA A 102 -22.77 -2.16 -3.41
C ALA A 102 -23.44 -1.71 -4.70
N GLY A 103 -22.98 -0.58 -5.24
CA GLY A 103 -23.38 -0.14 -6.57
C GLY A 103 -22.76 -1.02 -7.66
N ARG A 104 -23.45 -1.15 -8.79
CA ARG A 104 -23.00 -1.96 -9.95
C ARG A 104 -21.72 -1.41 -10.61
N ASN A 105 -21.35 -0.17 -10.32
CA ASN A 105 -20.12 0.48 -10.77
C ASN A 105 -18.93 0.30 -9.82
N ALA A 106 -19.03 -0.62 -8.85
CA ALA A 106 -17.94 -0.92 -7.93
C ALA A 106 -16.67 -1.38 -8.66
N HIS A 107 -15.52 -0.93 -8.19
CA HIS A 107 -14.23 -1.28 -8.78
C HIS A 107 -13.97 -2.80 -8.72
N ARG A 108 -13.23 -3.34 -9.69
CA ARG A 108 -12.91 -4.78 -9.79
C ARG A 108 -12.31 -5.36 -8.49
N SER A 109 -11.54 -4.57 -7.74
CA SER A 109 -10.97 -5.00 -6.45
C SER A 109 -12.05 -5.34 -5.42
N PHE A 110 -13.21 -4.66 -5.46
CA PHE A 110 -14.37 -5.01 -4.62
C PHE A 110 -14.90 -6.39 -4.99
N LEU A 111 -15.09 -6.67 -6.30
CA LEU A 111 -15.56 -7.98 -6.77
C LEU A 111 -14.61 -9.11 -6.34
N SER A 112 -13.30 -8.89 -6.52
CA SER A 112 -12.28 -9.85 -6.09
C SER A 112 -12.32 -10.09 -4.57
N ALA A 113 -12.52 -9.05 -3.77
CA ALA A 113 -12.67 -9.18 -2.33
C ALA A 113 -13.96 -9.91 -1.95
N ALA A 114 -15.07 -9.62 -2.63
CA ALA A 114 -16.35 -10.28 -2.38
C ALA A 114 -16.26 -11.80 -2.60
N VAL A 115 -15.59 -12.21 -3.68
CA VAL A 115 -15.34 -13.64 -3.95
C VAL A 115 -14.38 -14.26 -2.94
N LEU A 116 -13.25 -13.60 -2.66
CA LEU A 116 -12.24 -14.12 -1.74
C LEU A 116 -12.75 -14.32 -0.31
N LEU A 117 -13.66 -13.43 0.13
CA LEU A 117 -14.17 -13.39 1.50
C LEU A 117 -15.57 -14.01 1.63
N ASP A 118 -16.12 -14.56 0.55
CA ASP A 118 -17.48 -15.12 0.48
C ASP A 118 -18.53 -14.14 1.05
N LEU A 119 -18.53 -12.91 0.52
CA LEU A 119 -19.41 -11.84 1.01
C LEU A 119 -20.81 -11.94 0.39
N ASP A 120 -21.84 -11.83 1.22
CA ASP A 120 -23.23 -11.67 0.75
C ASP A 120 -23.45 -10.23 0.24
N VAL A 121 -23.51 -10.06 -1.08
CA VAL A 121 -23.60 -8.74 -1.73
C VAL A 121 -24.98 -8.50 -2.28
N VAL A 122 -25.61 -7.41 -1.85
CA VAL A 122 -26.84 -6.88 -2.42
C VAL A 122 -26.51 -5.73 -3.36
N TRP A 123 -26.83 -5.90 -4.64
CA TRP A 123 -26.53 -4.93 -5.66
C TRP A 123 -27.55 -3.83 -5.75
N LEU A 124 -27.09 -2.59 -5.68
CA LEU A 124 -27.91 -1.41 -5.92
C LEU A 124 -27.82 -1.05 -7.42
N ASN A 125 -28.95 -1.04 -8.07
CA ASN A 125 -29.05 -0.56 -9.45
C ASN A 125 -29.30 0.96 -9.43
N PRO A 126 -28.68 1.72 -10.37
CA PRO A 126 -29.05 3.12 -10.56
C PRO A 126 -30.53 3.22 -10.93
N ALA A 127 -31.16 4.28 -10.46
CA ALA A 127 -32.55 4.61 -10.84
C ALA A 127 -32.61 5.07 -12.30
#